data_db3a826d979ebf0f98f97a8389c8933a
#
_entry.id   db3a826d979ebf0f98f97a8389c8933a
#
_cell.length_a   1.000
_cell.length_b   1.000
_cell.length_c   1.000
_cell.angle_alpha   90.00
_cell.angle_beta   90.00
_cell.angle_gamma   90.00
#
_symmetry.space_group_name_H-M   'P 1'
#
loop_
_entity.id
_entity.type
_entity.pdbx_description
1 polymer ?
#
loop_
_entity_poly.entity_id
_entity_poly.type
_entity_poly.pdbx_seq_one_letter_code
_entity_poly.pdbx_strand_id
1 'polypeptide(L)'
;MQNKQLTISSSNITRCFLLFIVLLTIGIGLYGYNYTNAWLAEKKYTLNSIAGSLQKRIDAYRYMTYQVYDKFGNAPAQNVDPGLQETRLRPDVYYVEKPHKKTDAVIFGSHDENTLAMIANISDYLDTRWGAKTENYAMYYLNGQDNSLSLITTQPLKELASRFRESYLTTSADERRAEMLQQANMLDERESFSDLRKQRFQNAYSFSIRTTFNQPGHLATVIAFDLPINDIIPANLARANFLLLPDDVDLDDSAIPAETVLGTHATMSGGWVEFSAALPNAPLKVMYRVSAINLAIDLLRNNIWLIAVNLLLLALSMLSIYFIRRQYIRPSENMAVELEAERALNQEIVSSLPSGLLVYSFANNTVIASNKIAEHLLPHLSLQKIAHIA
;
A
#
# COMPACT_ATOMS: atom_id res chain seq x y z
N MET A 1 50.37 -38.25 25.12
CA MET A 1 49.19 -37.44 24.83
C MET A 1 49.58 -36.23 24.00
N GLN A 2 49.45 -36.30 22.71
CA GLN A 2 49.74 -35.18 21.83
C GLN A 2 48.68 -34.09 22.02
N ASN A 3 49.08 -32.97 22.64
CA ASN A 3 48.30 -31.74 22.57
C ASN A 3 48.24 -31.31 21.10
N LYS A 4 47.14 -31.67 20.41
CA LYS A 4 46.74 -30.99 19.19
C LYS A 4 46.40 -29.55 19.60
N GLN A 5 47.40 -28.68 19.60
CA GLN A 5 47.15 -27.24 19.56
C GLN A 5 46.33 -26.98 18.32
N LEU A 6 45.06 -26.72 18.54
CA LEU A 6 44.17 -26.17 17.52
C LEU A 6 44.80 -24.87 17.04
N THR A 7 45.61 -24.92 16.01
CA THR A 7 46.02 -23.73 15.29
C THR A 7 44.77 -23.18 14.65
N ILE A 8 44.15 -22.25 15.33
CA ILE A 8 43.00 -21.51 14.79
C ILE A 8 43.58 -20.68 13.65
N SER A 9 43.44 -21.20 12.43
CA SER A 9 43.93 -20.51 11.23
C SER A 9 43.16 -19.20 11.10
N SER A 10 43.87 -18.09 10.89
CA SER A 10 43.37 -16.77 10.55
C SER A 10 42.24 -16.82 9.49
N SER A 11 42.40 -17.71 8.52
CA SER A 11 41.40 -17.99 7.46
C SER A 11 40.09 -18.50 8.02
N ASN A 12 40.07 -19.38 9.02
CA ASN A 12 38.83 -19.94 9.56
C ASN A 12 38.04 -18.91 10.38
N ILE A 13 38.71 -18.06 11.14
CA ILE A 13 38.06 -16.96 11.88
C ILE A 13 37.40 -16.00 10.91
N THR A 14 38.11 -15.58 9.87
CA THR A 14 37.56 -14.68 8.84
C THR A 14 36.37 -15.29 8.13
N ARG A 15 36.43 -16.60 7.81
CA ARG A 15 35.30 -17.32 7.20
C ARG A 15 34.08 -17.38 8.11
N CYS A 16 34.25 -17.64 9.40
CA CYS A 16 33.14 -17.64 10.36
C CYS A 16 32.46 -16.28 10.47
N PHE A 17 33.21 -15.19 10.52
CA PHE A 17 32.64 -13.84 10.53
C PHE A 17 31.97 -13.47 9.23
N LEU A 18 32.53 -13.84 8.08
CA LEU A 18 31.90 -13.62 6.79
C LEU A 18 30.56 -14.37 6.71
N LEU A 19 30.53 -15.62 7.15
CA LEU A 19 29.32 -16.43 7.21
C LEU A 19 28.27 -15.79 8.13
N PHE A 20 28.67 -15.25 9.28
CA PHE A 20 27.79 -14.53 10.19
C PHE A 20 27.17 -13.28 9.52
N ILE A 21 27.99 -12.48 8.82
CA ILE A 21 27.52 -11.29 8.09
C ILE A 21 26.51 -11.70 7.00
N VAL A 22 26.82 -12.78 6.25
CA VAL A 22 25.90 -13.30 5.21
C VAL A 22 24.58 -13.75 5.81
N LEU A 23 24.60 -14.50 6.92
CA LEU A 23 23.37 -14.94 7.61
C LEU A 23 22.56 -13.76 8.12
N LEU A 24 23.22 -12.74 8.66
CA LEU A 24 22.56 -11.53 9.15
C LEU A 24 21.92 -10.75 7.99
N THR A 25 22.60 -10.64 6.85
CA THR A 25 22.05 -10.00 5.64
C THR A 25 20.86 -10.76 5.08
N ILE A 26 20.93 -12.09 5.04
CA ILE A 26 19.81 -12.95 4.64
C ILE A 26 18.63 -12.76 5.61
N GLY A 27 18.88 -12.73 6.91
CA GLY A 27 17.86 -12.50 7.93
C GLY A 27 17.12 -11.17 7.74
N ILE A 28 17.86 -10.09 7.47
CA ILE A 28 17.28 -8.76 7.16
C ILE A 28 16.44 -8.82 5.88
N GLY A 29 16.95 -9.49 4.84
CA GLY A 29 16.26 -9.64 3.57
C GLY A 29 14.94 -10.41 3.72
N LEU A 30 14.93 -11.52 4.44
CA LEU A 30 13.74 -12.32 4.74
C LEU A 30 12.72 -11.54 5.58
N TYR A 31 13.20 -10.79 6.58
CA TYR A 31 12.33 -9.93 7.37
C TYR A 31 11.67 -8.85 6.52
N GLY A 32 12.46 -8.14 5.70
CA GLY A 32 11.95 -7.11 4.79
C GLY A 32 10.92 -7.67 3.81
N TYR A 33 11.18 -8.84 3.25
CA TYR A 33 10.25 -9.55 2.37
C TYR A 33 8.93 -9.90 3.07
N ASN A 34 9.00 -10.49 4.26
CA ASN A 34 7.81 -10.85 5.03
C ASN A 34 7.01 -9.62 5.45
N TYR A 35 7.68 -8.55 5.87
CA TYR A 35 7.03 -7.28 6.22
C TYR A 35 6.31 -6.67 5.02
N THR A 36 6.98 -6.62 3.87
CA THR A 36 6.38 -6.08 2.64
C THR A 36 5.17 -6.89 2.21
N ASN A 37 5.27 -8.23 2.24
CA ASN A 37 4.14 -9.09 1.90
C ASN A 37 2.96 -8.93 2.87
N ALA A 38 3.22 -8.83 4.17
CA ALA A 38 2.19 -8.58 5.17
C ALA A 38 1.50 -7.23 4.94
N TRP A 39 2.29 -6.19 4.65
CA TRP A 39 1.78 -4.86 4.35
C TRP A 39 0.93 -4.87 3.06
N LEU A 40 1.40 -5.53 1.99
CA LEU A 40 0.64 -5.68 0.75
C LEU A 40 -0.68 -6.43 0.98
N ALA A 41 -0.65 -7.51 1.76
CA ALA A 41 -1.85 -8.28 2.10
C ALA A 41 -2.86 -7.44 2.90
N GLU A 42 -2.39 -6.67 3.87
CA GLU A 42 -3.24 -5.74 4.65
C GLU A 42 -3.93 -4.71 3.74
N LYS A 43 -3.18 -4.09 2.83
CA LYS A 43 -3.73 -3.08 1.90
C LYS A 43 -4.73 -3.71 0.91
N LYS A 44 -4.42 -4.89 0.38
CA LYS A 44 -5.37 -5.66 -0.46
C LYS A 44 -6.66 -5.98 0.30
N TYR A 45 -6.55 -6.49 1.52
CA TYR A 45 -7.73 -6.79 2.34
C TYR A 45 -8.57 -5.52 2.60
N THR A 46 -7.92 -4.42 2.96
CA THR A 46 -8.59 -3.14 3.21
C THR A 46 -9.30 -2.64 1.95
N LEU A 47 -8.64 -2.68 0.79
CA LEU A 47 -9.25 -2.26 -0.47
C LEU A 47 -10.45 -3.14 -0.87
N ASN A 48 -10.33 -4.44 -0.68
CA ASN A 48 -11.44 -5.38 -0.93
C ASN A 48 -12.63 -5.10 -0.02
N SER A 49 -12.39 -4.76 1.24
CA SER A 49 -13.44 -4.34 2.18
C SER A 49 -14.11 -3.03 1.74
N ILE A 50 -13.32 -2.06 1.25
CA ILE A 50 -13.83 -0.80 0.70
C ILE A 50 -14.69 -1.07 -0.55
N ALA A 51 -14.19 -1.89 -1.49
CA ALA A 51 -14.93 -2.27 -2.70
C ALA A 51 -16.25 -2.97 -2.35
N GLY A 52 -16.25 -3.90 -1.40
CA GLY A 52 -17.47 -4.55 -0.93
C GLY A 52 -18.47 -3.60 -0.27
N SER A 53 -17.99 -2.62 0.49
CA SER A 53 -18.83 -1.59 1.12
C SER A 53 -19.41 -0.63 0.08
N LEU A 54 -18.60 -0.28 -0.92
CA LEU A 54 -19.03 0.56 -2.04
C LEU A 54 -20.07 -0.14 -2.88
N GLN A 55 -19.88 -1.43 -3.19
CA GLN A 55 -20.85 -2.23 -3.92
C GLN A 55 -22.20 -2.27 -3.20
N LYS A 56 -22.21 -2.55 -1.91
CA LYS A 56 -23.45 -2.54 -1.10
C LYS A 56 -24.15 -1.18 -1.14
N ARG A 57 -23.38 -0.10 -1.16
CA ARG A 57 -23.92 1.26 -1.27
C ARG A 57 -24.53 1.49 -2.64
N ILE A 58 -23.86 1.12 -3.71
CA ILE A 58 -24.39 1.21 -5.08
C ILE A 58 -25.71 0.42 -5.19
N ASP A 59 -25.75 -0.82 -4.75
CA ASP A 59 -26.94 -1.66 -4.82
C ASP A 59 -28.11 -1.07 -4.02
N ALA A 60 -27.85 -0.52 -2.85
CA ALA A 60 -28.86 0.16 -2.04
C ALA A 60 -29.43 1.40 -2.74
N TYR A 61 -28.59 2.18 -3.43
CA TYR A 61 -29.04 3.38 -4.15
C TYR A 61 -29.70 3.06 -5.48
N ARG A 62 -29.29 1.99 -6.16
CA ARG A 62 -30.06 1.45 -7.30
C ARG A 62 -31.50 1.12 -6.88
N TYR A 63 -31.66 0.38 -5.79
CA TYR A 63 -32.98 0.07 -5.26
C TYR A 63 -33.76 1.35 -4.92
N MET A 64 -33.12 2.32 -4.28
CA MET A 64 -33.71 3.60 -3.93
C MET A 64 -34.16 4.39 -5.18
N THR A 65 -33.35 4.37 -6.23
CA THR A 65 -33.67 5.02 -7.51
C THR A 65 -34.95 4.47 -8.12
N TYR A 66 -35.09 3.14 -8.17
CA TYR A 66 -36.34 2.51 -8.66
C TYR A 66 -37.52 2.82 -7.75
N GLN A 67 -37.35 2.84 -6.43
CA GLN A 67 -38.42 3.21 -5.49
C GLN A 67 -38.87 4.66 -5.68
N VAL A 68 -37.91 5.58 -5.91
CA VAL A 68 -38.24 6.99 -6.17
C VAL A 68 -39.04 7.11 -7.49
N TYR A 69 -38.59 6.47 -8.55
CA TYR A 69 -39.26 6.53 -9.84
C TYR A 69 -40.66 5.90 -9.81
N ASP A 70 -40.77 4.70 -9.27
CA ASP A 70 -42.08 3.95 -9.28
C ASP A 70 -43.11 4.60 -8.37
N LYS A 71 -42.73 5.09 -7.20
CA LYS A 71 -43.66 5.64 -6.23
C LYS A 71 -44.04 7.09 -6.49
N PHE A 72 -43.12 7.88 -7.01
CA PHE A 72 -43.30 9.32 -7.10
C PHE A 72 -43.27 9.83 -8.53
N GLY A 73 -42.44 9.25 -9.41
CA GLY A 73 -42.31 9.70 -10.80
C GLY A 73 -43.48 9.39 -11.70
N ASN A 74 -44.20 8.29 -11.42
CA ASN A 74 -45.37 7.84 -12.21
C ASN A 74 -46.70 7.97 -11.45
N ALA A 75 -46.67 8.38 -10.19
CA ALA A 75 -47.94 8.48 -9.41
C ALA A 75 -48.62 9.83 -9.69
N PRO A 76 -49.97 9.85 -9.81
CA PRO A 76 -50.70 11.11 -9.84
C PRO A 76 -50.40 11.88 -8.53
N ALA A 77 -50.25 13.20 -8.63
CA ALA A 77 -49.98 14.04 -7.48
C ALA A 77 -51.01 13.79 -6.36
N GLN A 78 -50.52 13.28 -5.24
CA GLN A 78 -51.29 13.27 -4.01
C GLN A 78 -51.27 14.70 -3.45
N ASN A 79 -52.34 15.08 -2.75
CA ASN A 79 -52.52 16.42 -2.21
C ASN A 79 -51.25 17.03 -1.63
N VAL A 80 -50.93 18.24 -2.07
CA VAL A 80 -49.80 19.03 -1.57
C VAL A 80 -49.96 19.20 -0.07
N ASP A 81 -48.94 18.86 0.71
CA ASP A 81 -48.94 19.04 2.15
C ASP A 81 -49.12 20.54 2.47
N PRO A 82 -50.10 20.92 3.30
CA PRO A 82 -50.37 22.33 3.64
C PRO A 82 -49.22 23.03 4.37
N GLY A 83 -48.23 22.29 4.86
CA GLY A 83 -47.03 22.84 5.48
C GLY A 83 -45.88 23.16 4.50
N LEU A 84 -46.06 22.93 3.21
CA LEU A 84 -45.03 23.18 2.20
C LEU A 84 -45.00 24.67 1.89
N GLN A 85 -43.79 25.27 2.00
CA GLN A 85 -43.54 26.64 1.62
C GLN A 85 -42.59 26.67 0.42
N GLU A 86 -43.06 27.29 -0.67
CA GLU A 86 -42.24 27.57 -1.83
C GLU A 86 -41.80 29.02 -1.81
N THR A 87 -40.49 29.24 -1.90
CA THR A 87 -39.92 30.58 -1.98
C THR A 87 -39.13 30.74 -3.27
N ARG A 88 -39.55 31.65 -4.12
CA ARG A 88 -38.82 31.99 -5.34
C ARG A 88 -37.54 32.75 -5.01
N LEU A 89 -36.39 32.13 -5.24
CA LEU A 89 -35.07 32.75 -5.03
C LEU A 89 -34.67 33.65 -6.19
N ARG A 90 -34.95 33.21 -7.42
CA ARG A 90 -34.65 33.89 -8.70
C ARG A 90 -35.67 33.46 -9.77
N PRO A 91 -35.68 34.12 -10.95
CA PRO A 91 -36.37 33.56 -12.08
C PRO A 91 -35.93 32.10 -12.29
N ASP A 92 -36.88 31.20 -12.37
CA ASP A 92 -36.70 29.75 -12.58
C ASP A 92 -35.89 29.00 -11.49
N VAL A 93 -35.77 29.56 -10.25
CA VAL A 93 -35.18 28.89 -9.10
C VAL A 93 -36.09 29.01 -7.89
N TYR A 94 -36.54 27.88 -7.41
CA TYR A 94 -37.53 27.78 -6.34
C TYR A 94 -37.03 26.92 -5.21
N TYR A 95 -37.01 27.49 -4.01
CA TYR A 95 -36.63 26.78 -2.80
C TYR A 95 -37.89 26.21 -2.14
N VAL A 96 -37.85 24.91 -1.85
CA VAL A 96 -38.95 24.18 -1.24
C VAL A 96 -38.56 23.83 0.19
N GLU A 97 -39.25 24.43 1.16
CA GLU A 97 -38.96 24.24 2.57
C GLU A 97 -40.09 23.48 3.24
N LYS A 98 -39.76 22.49 4.04
CA LYS A 98 -40.65 21.83 4.97
C LYS A 98 -40.15 22.04 6.40
N PRO A 99 -40.99 22.49 7.34
CA PRO A 99 -40.63 22.63 8.74
C PRO A 99 -40.12 21.31 9.32
N HIS A 100 -39.09 21.35 10.14
CA HIS A 100 -38.54 20.22 10.89
C HIS A 100 -37.89 19.09 10.07
N LYS A 101 -37.57 19.32 8.81
CA LYS A 101 -36.83 18.39 7.96
C LYS A 101 -35.36 18.75 7.85
N LYS A 102 -34.50 17.75 7.68
CA LYS A 102 -33.06 17.94 7.42
C LYS A 102 -32.75 18.05 5.93
N THR A 103 -33.68 17.63 5.08
CA THR A 103 -33.50 17.73 3.63
C THR A 103 -34.04 19.05 3.13
N ASP A 104 -33.20 19.77 2.40
CA ASP A 104 -33.57 20.94 1.61
C ASP A 104 -33.83 20.54 0.17
N ALA A 105 -34.79 21.19 -0.50
CA ALA A 105 -35.05 20.98 -1.91
C ALA A 105 -35.06 22.28 -2.69
N VAL A 106 -34.52 22.23 -3.93
CA VAL A 106 -34.51 23.37 -4.87
C VAL A 106 -34.91 22.85 -6.26
N ILE A 107 -35.82 23.57 -6.93
CA ILE A 107 -36.26 23.28 -8.27
C ILE A 107 -35.71 24.35 -9.21
N PHE A 108 -35.10 23.92 -10.28
CA PHE A 108 -34.55 24.76 -11.35
C PHE A 108 -35.37 24.54 -12.62
N GLY A 109 -35.95 25.61 -13.14
CA GLY A 109 -36.81 25.59 -14.32
C GLY A 109 -38.28 25.82 -13.97
N SER A 110 -39.12 25.98 -15.01
CA SER A 110 -40.54 26.05 -14.84
C SER A 110 -41.09 24.68 -14.42
N HIS A 111 -41.98 24.65 -13.47
CA HIS A 111 -42.62 23.44 -12.96
C HIS A 111 -44.06 23.68 -12.62
N ASP A 112 -44.85 22.61 -12.56
CA ASP A 112 -46.24 22.62 -12.16
C ASP A 112 -46.42 22.20 -10.68
N GLU A 113 -47.67 22.26 -10.19
CA GLU A 113 -48.01 21.78 -8.85
C GLU A 113 -47.74 20.30 -8.64
N ASN A 114 -47.82 19.48 -9.73
CA ASN A 114 -47.53 18.05 -9.66
C ASN A 114 -46.04 17.80 -9.38
N THR A 115 -45.19 18.52 -10.07
CA THR A 115 -43.75 18.45 -9.85
C THR A 115 -43.39 18.89 -8.44
N LEU A 116 -43.98 19.98 -7.95
CA LEU A 116 -43.79 20.45 -6.58
C LEU A 116 -44.19 19.39 -5.54
N ALA A 117 -45.37 18.81 -5.70
CA ALA A 117 -45.89 17.76 -4.81
C ALA A 117 -44.99 16.51 -4.85
N MET A 118 -44.55 16.12 -6.04
CA MET A 118 -43.65 15.00 -6.25
C MET A 118 -42.32 15.22 -5.50
N ILE A 119 -41.68 16.37 -5.67
CA ILE A 119 -40.41 16.70 -5.03
C ILE A 119 -40.56 16.78 -3.50
N ALA A 120 -41.66 17.31 -3.01
CA ALA A 120 -41.94 17.32 -1.57
C ALA A 120 -42.06 15.90 -1.00
N ASN A 121 -42.74 14.99 -1.68
CA ASN A 121 -42.90 13.60 -1.27
C ASN A 121 -41.54 12.83 -1.35
N ILE A 122 -40.76 13.07 -2.38
CA ILE A 122 -39.40 12.50 -2.50
C ILE A 122 -38.52 13.02 -1.35
N SER A 123 -38.56 14.31 -1.05
CA SER A 123 -37.85 14.91 0.07
C SER A 123 -38.18 14.24 1.41
N ASP A 124 -39.47 13.97 1.67
CA ASP A 124 -39.91 13.26 2.88
C ASP A 124 -39.36 11.84 2.94
N TYR A 125 -39.43 11.13 1.82
CA TYR A 125 -38.88 9.78 1.73
C TYR A 125 -37.36 9.76 2.00
N LEU A 126 -36.64 10.69 1.41
CA LEU A 126 -35.18 10.78 1.58
C LEU A 126 -34.80 11.28 2.98
N ASP A 127 -35.54 12.20 3.58
CA ASP A 127 -35.33 12.65 4.95
C ASP A 127 -35.40 11.47 5.95
N THR A 128 -36.35 10.57 5.75
CA THR A 128 -36.46 9.36 6.56
C THR A 128 -35.24 8.46 6.42
N ARG A 129 -34.62 8.42 5.25
CA ARG A 129 -33.43 7.59 4.96
C ARG A 129 -32.12 8.24 5.36
N TRP A 130 -32.02 9.54 5.23
CA TRP A 130 -30.79 10.32 5.42
C TRP A 130 -30.71 11.06 6.74
N GLY A 131 -31.85 11.34 7.37
CA GLY A 131 -31.95 12.22 8.54
C GLY A 131 -31.11 11.82 9.75
N ALA A 132 -30.80 10.53 9.90
CA ALA A 132 -29.92 10.03 10.96
C ALA A 132 -28.45 9.97 10.58
N LYS A 133 -28.09 10.26 9.32
CA LYS A 133 -26.71 10.15 8.82
C LYS A 133 -25.95 11.46 9.03
N THR A 134 -24.65 11.36 9.22
CA THR A 134 -23.76 12.51 9.43
C THR A 134 -23.18 13.07 8.13
N GLU A 135 -23.11 12.24 7.10
CA GLU A 135 -22.60 12.62 5.78
C GLU A 135 -23.67 13.34 4.97
N ASN A 136 -23.22 14.25 4.10
CA ASN A 136 -24.13 14.98 3.22
C ASN A 136 -24.42 14.18 1.96
N TYR A 137 -25.69 14.04 1.68
CA TYR A 137 -26.23 13.35 0.51
C TYR A 137 -26.94 14.33 -0.39
N ALA A 138 -26.91 14.08 -1.68
CA ALA A 138 -27.65 14.84 -2.66
C ALA A 138 -28.26 13.90 -3.70
N MET A 139 -29.48 14.22 -4.10
CA MET A 139 -30.19 13.61 -5.22
C MET A 139 -30.57 14.69 -6.21
N TYR A 140 -30.36 14.43 -7.48
CA TYR A 140 -30.83 15.26 -8.58
C TYR A 140 -31.89 14.49 -9.38
N TYR A 141 -32.96 15.16 -9.72
CA TYR A 141 -34.06 14.62 -10.49
C TYR A 141 -34.31 15.50 -11.70
N LEU A 142 -33.92 15.02 -12.90
CA LEU A 142 -34.28 15.65 -14.16
C LEU A 142 -35.60 15.09 -14.62
N ASN A 143 -36.64 15.92 -14.59
CA ASN A 143 -37.99 15.51 -15.03
C ASN A 143 -38.08 15.60 -16.57
N GLY A 144 -38.32 14.46 -17.22
CA GLY A 144 -38.43 14.41 -18.68
C GLY A 144 -39.72 15.07 -19.24
N GLN A 145 -40.72 15.35 -18.41
CA GLN A 145 -41.98 15.95 -18.86
C GLN A 145 -41.88 17.48 -19.00
N ASP A 146 -41.34 18.15 -17.99
CA ASP A 146 -41.25 19.61 -17.93
C ASP A 146 -39.81 20.16 -18.06
N ASN A 147 -38.85 19.26 -18.18
CA ASN A 147 -37.42 19.58 -18.25
C ASN A 147 -36.90 20.37 -17.03
N SER A 148 -37.58 20.29 -15.89
CA SER A 148 -37.09 20.86 -14.64
C SER A 148 -36.03 19.95 -14.03
N LEU A 149 -35.07 20.57 -13.33
CA LEU A 149 -34.07 19.89 -12.54
C LEU A 149 -34.34 20.17 -11.06
N SER A 150 -34.51 19.13 -10.26
CA SER A 150 -34.68 19.28 -8.83
C SER A 150 -33.47 18.73 -8.10
N LEU A 151 -33.01 19.45 -7.07
CA LEU A 151 -31.97 19.04 -6.14
C LEU A 151 -32.62 18.83 -4.77
N ILE A 152 -32.44 17.64 -4.19
CA ILE A 152 -32.79 17.33 -2.80
C ILE A 152 -31.53 16.94 -2.07
N THR A 153 -31.24 17.60 -0.94
CA THR A 153 -29.97 17.41 -0.25
C THR A 153 -30.11 17.59 1.25
N THR A 154 -29.23 16.93 2.00
CA THR A 154 -29.07 17.16 3.44
C THR A 154 -28.06 18.30 3.75
N GLN A 155 -27.50 18.92 2.72
CA GLN A 155 -26.65 20.09 2.90
C GLN A 155 -27.51 21.30 3.28
N PRO A 156 -27.10 22.12 4.25
CA PRO A 156 -27.82 23.34 4.61
C PRO A 156 -27.67 24.40 3.53
N LEU A 157 -28.52 24.36 2.51
CA LEU A 157 -28.42 25.21 1.31
C LEU A 157 -28.54 26.71 1.66
N LYS A 158 -29.35 27.06 2.63
CA LYS A 158 -29.48 28.47 3.09
C LYS A 158 -28.16 29.01 3.64
N GLU A 159 -27.45 28.22 4.45
CA GLU A 159 -26.16 28.59 5.01
C GLU A 159 -25.08 28.66 3.92
N LEU A 160 -25.09 27.72 2.99
CA LEU A 160 -24.17 27.68 1.86
C LEU A 160 -24.42 28.85 0.90
N ALA A 161 -25.67 29.15 0.59
CA ALA A 161 -26.02 30.28 -0.26
C ALA A 161 -25.62 31.62 0.37
N SER A 162 -25.77 31.80 1.68
CA SER A 162 -25.32 33.00 2.37
C SER A 162 -23.79 33.14 2.44
N ARG A 163 -23.08 32.01 2.55
CA ARG A 163 -21.62 31.97 2.72
C ARG A 163 -20.85 32.07 1.39
N PHE A 164 -21.36 31.46 0.32
CA PHE A 164 -20.67 31.34 -0.98
C PHE A 164 -21.30 32.10 -2.14
N ARG A 165 -22.32 32.90 -1.88
CA ARG A 165 -23.19 33.58 -2.84
C ARG A 165 -24.09 32.62 -3.63
N GLU A 166 -25.22 33.14 -4.10
CA GLU A 166 -26.22 32.39 -4.85
C GLU A 166 -25.69 31.75 -6.16
N SER A 167 -24.57 32.26 -6.69
CA SER A 167 -23.90 31.68 -7.87
C SER A 167 -23.46 30.21 -7.66
N TYR A 168 -23.28 29.77 -6.41
CA TYR A 168 -22.93 28.38 -6.11
C TYR A 168 -24.02 27.40 -6.52
N LEU A 169 -25.27 27.68 -6.15
CA LEU A 169 -26.39 26.79 -6.48
C LEU A 169 -26.61 26.69 -7.97
N THR A 170 -26.56 27.81 -8.69
CA THR A 170 -26.76 27.85 -10.14
C THR A 170 -25.64 27.14 -10.89
N THR A 171 -24.38 27.38 -10.54
CA THR A 171 -23.25 26.71 -11.22
C THR A 171 -23.27 25.20 -10.99
N SER A 172 -23.57 24.73 -9.78
CA SER A 172 -23.65 23.31 -9.49
C SER A 172 -24.86 22.65 -10.20
N ALA A 173 -25.98 23.34 -10.28
CA ALA A 173 -27.15 22.86 -11.01
C ALA A 173 -26.91 22.80 -12.52
N ASP A 174 -26.26 23.80 -13.10
CA ASP A 174 -25.93 23.84 -14.54
C ASP A 174 -24.99 22.71 -14.94
N GLU A 175 -23.94 22.48 -14.14
CA GLU A 175 -23.02 21.35 -14.34
C GLU A 175 -23.76 20.00 -14.29
N ARG A 176 -24.62 19.81 -13.30
CA ARG A 176 -25.42 18.59 -13.16
C ARG A 176 -26.45 18.42 -14.24
N ARG A 177 -27.11 19.52 -14.62
CA ARG A 177 -28.08 19.51 -15.72
C ARG A 177 -27.42 19.07 -17.03
N ALA A 178 -26.24 19.59 -17.34
CA ALA A 178 -25.51 19.21 -18.54
C ALA A 178 -25.17 17.71 -18.54
N GLU A 179 -24.67 17.17 -17.44
CA GLU A 179 -24.38 15.74 -17.29
C GLU A 179 -25.63 14.86 -17.43
N MET A 180 -26.73 15.27 -16.81
CA MET A 180 -27.98 14.51 -16.84
C MET A 180 -28.68 14.58 -18.20
N LEU A 181 -28.60 15.72 -18.90
CA LEU A 181 -29.09 15.84 -20.28
C LEU A 181 -28.26 14.99 -21.24
N GLN A 182 -26.93 14.95 -21.05
CA GLN A 182 -26.09 14.04 -21.82
C GLN A 182 -26.52 12.60 -21.61
N GLN A 183 -26.74 12.19 -20.35
CA GLN A 183 -27.21 10.86 -20.01
C GLN A 183 -28.60 10.56 -20.58
N ALA A 184 -29.54 11.51 -20.54
CA ALA A 184 -30.89 11.37 -21.10
C ALA A 184 -30.89 11.12 -22.60
N ASN A 185 -29.87 11.60 -23.31
CA ASN A 185 -29.70 11.42 -24.75
C ASN A 185 -28.95 10.13 -25.14
N MET A 186 -28.33 9.44 -24.17
CA MET A 186 -27.66 8.15 -24.39
C MET A 186 -28.71 7.02 -24.28
N LEU A 187 -29.25 6.60 -25.43
CA LEU A 187 -30.34 5.59 -25.47
C LEU A 187 -29.91 4.21 -25.00
N ASP A 188 -28.61 3.87 -25.10
CA ASP A 188 -28.08 2.54 -24.82
C ASP A 188 -27.59 2.40 -23.37
N GLU A 189 -27.33 3.50 -22.67
CA GLU A 189 -26.85 3.49 -21.30
C GLU A 189 -27.96 3.79 -20.30
N ARG A 190 -28.50 2.74 -19.70
CA ARG A 190 -29.51 2.88 -18.63
C ARG A 190 -28.92 3.42 -17.32
N GLU A 191 -27.68 3.13 -17.04
CA GLU A 191 -26.99 3.52 -15.82
C GLU A 191 -25.56 4.00 -16.13
N SER A 192 -25.15 5.10 -15.53
CA SER A 192 -23.77 5.58 -15.61
C SER A 192 -23.23 6.04 -14.27
N PHE A 193 -21.92 6.11 -14.17
CA PHE A 193 -21.21 6.54 -12.98
C PHE A 193 -20.31 7.72 -13.31
N SER A 194 -20.11 8.60 -12.34
CA SER A 194 -19.11 9.64 -12.46
C SER A 194 -17.79 9.20 -11.83
N ASP A 195 -16.72 9.88 -12.21
CA ASP A 195 -15.45 9.78 -11.48
C ASP A 195 -15.61 10.23 -10.04
N LEU A 196 -14.65 9.82 -9.20
CA LEU A 196 -14.56 10.29 -7.83
C LEU A 196 -14.16 11.76 -7.82
N ARG A 197 -15.01 12.60 -7.21
CA ARG A 197 -14.82 14.05 -7.17
C ARG A 197 -14.69 14.54 -5.75
N LYS A 198 -13.78 15.50 -5.54
CA LYS A 198 -13.75 16.27 -4.30
C LYS A 198 -14.85 17.34 -4.38
N GLN A 199 -15.72 17.36 -3.37
CA GLN A 199 -16.73 18.40 -3.28
C GLN A 199 -16.08 19.76 -3.05
N ARG A 200 -16.50 20.80 -3.83
CA ARG A 200 -15.85 22.10 -3.87
C ARG A 200 -15.79 22.81 -2.50
N PHE A 201 -16.78 22.62 -1.66
CA PHE A 201 -16.96 23.37 -0.40
C PHE A 201 -16.83 22.51 0.84
N GLN A 202 -16.55 21.22 0.68
CA GLN A 202 -16.39 20.28 1.77
C GLN A 202 -15.15 19.43 1.54
N ASN A 203 -14.49 19.03 2.59
CA ASN A 203 -13.39 18.06 2.49
C ASN A 203 -13.95 16.63 2.37
N ALA A 204 -14.88 16.46 1.44
CA ALA A 204 -15.58 15.23 1.18
C ALA A 204 -15.37 14.80 -0.28
N TYR A 205 -15.30 13.50 -0.49
CA TYR A 205 -15.25 12.89 -1.81
C TYR A 205 -16.55 12.17 -2.08
N SER A 206 -17.09 12.34 -3.29
CA SER A 206 -18.30 11.67 -3.74
C SER A 206 -18.18 11.26 -5.21
N PHE A 207 -18.99 10.30 -5.60
CA PHE A 207 -19.23 9.96 -6.99
C PHE A 207 -20.75 9.93 -7.23
N SER A 208 -21.19 10.03 -8.46
CA SER A 208 -22.62 10.00 -8.80
C SER A 208 -22.97 8.71 -9.50
N ILE A 209 -24.12 8.14 -9.11
CA ILE A 209 -24.83 7.11 -9.87
C ILE A 209 -26.01 7.77 -10.56
N ARG A 210 -26.16 7.57 -11.86
CA ARG A 210 -27.20 8.15 -12.70
C ARG A 210 -27.98 7.03 -13.37
N THR A 211 -29.29 7.05 -13.28
CA THR A 211 -30.17 6.06 -13.90
C THR A 211 -31.19 6.76 -14.78
N THR A 212 -31.36 6.26 -16.00
CA THR A 212 -32.25 6.81 -17.03
C THR A 212 -33.53 5.99 -17.12
N PHE A 213 -34.66 6.68 -17.17
CA PHE A 213 -35.99 6.12 -17.36
C PHE A 213 -36.60 6.71 -18.63
N ASN A 214 -36.67 5.91 -19.66
CA ASN A 214 -37.19 6.34 -20.96
C ASN A 214 -38.72 6.39 -20.93
N GLN A 215 -39.29 7.51 -21.38
CA GLN A 215 -40.72 7.69 -21.57
C GLN A 215 -41.01 7.98 -23.04
N PRO A 216 -41.87 7.23 -23.70
CA PRO A 216 -42.19 7.48 -25.12
C PRO A 216 -42.75 8.89 -25.33
N GLY A 217 -42.16 9.65 -26.26
CA GLY A 217 -42.61 11.00 -26.61
C GLY A 217 -42.15 12.14 -25.72
N HIS A 218 -41.36 11.84 -24.70
CA HIS A 218 -40.78 12.82 -23.79
C HIS A 218 -39.25 12.64 -23.68
N LEU A 219 -38.56 13.65 -23.15
CA LEU A 219 -37.17 13.48 -22.73
C LEU A 219 -37.14 12.41 -21.64
N ALA A 220 -36.06 11.63 -21.61
CA ALA A 220 -35.90 10.64 -20.55
C ALA A 220 -35.73 11.33 -19.17
N THR A 221 -36.40 10.76 -18.18
CA THR A 221 -36.22 11.16 -16.79
C THR A 221 -34.91 10.56 -16.28
N VAL A 222 -34.06 11.38 -15.66
CA VAL A 222 -32.78 10.92 -15.07
C VAL A 222 -32.77 11.20 -13.57
N ILE A 223 -32.47 10.17 -12.79
CA ILE A 223 -32.29 10.28 -11.35
C ILE A 223 -30.81 10.05 -11.04
N ALA A 224 -30.18 10.99 -10.36
CA ALA A 224 -28.80 10.91 -9.96
C ALA A 224 -28.63 11.04 -8.45
N PHE A 225 -27.83 10.19 -7.84
CA PHE A 225 -27.44 10.30 -6.44
C PHE A 225 -25.95 10.60 -6.32
N ASP A 226 -25.59 11.62 -5.56
CA ASP A 226 -24.21 11.88 -5.14
C ASP A 226 -23.92 11.11 -3.86
N LEU A 227 -23.03 10.13 -3.96
CA LEU A 227 -22.72 9.20 -2.87
C LEU A 227 -21.39 9.58 -2.21
N PRO A 228 -21.42 10.03 -0.94
CA PRO A 228 -20.19 10.27 -0.21
C PRO A 228 -19.47 8.96 0.10
N ILE A 229 -18.13 8.99 0.07
CA ILE A 229 -17.30 7.82 0.38
C ILE A 229 -16.43 7.99 1.62
N ASN A 230 -16.53 9.14 2.29
CA ASN A 230 -15.64 9.46 3.42
C ASN A 230 -15.78 8.51 4.61
N ASP A 231 -16.97 7.97 4.80
CA ASP A 231 -17.29 6.99 5.85
C ASP A 231 -16.88 5.55 5.48
N ILE A 232 -16.63 5.29 4.19
CA ILE A 232 -16.18 3.97 3.70
C ILE A 232 -14.65 3.88 3.76
N ILE A 233 -13.95 4.98 3.45
CA ILE A 233 -12.50 5.01 3.44
C ILE A 233 -11.99 5.24 4.87
N PRO A 234 -11.18 4.31 5.41
CA PRO A 234 -10.56 4.49 6.73
C PRO A 234 -9.73 5.77 6.82
N ALA A 235 -9.74 6.41 8.00
CA ALA A 235 -9.08 7.70 8.22
C ALA A 235 -7.54 7.66 8.04
N ASN A 236 -6.93 6.47 8.17
CA ASN A 236 -5.50 6.24 7.97
C ASN A 236 -5.08 6.16 6.49
N LEU A 237 -6.04 6.17 5.57
CA LEU A 237 -5.75 6.16 4.13
C LEU A 237 -5.97 7.55 3.52
N ALA A 238 -5.04 7.97 2.66
CA ALA A 238 -5.14 9.25 1.98
C ALA A 238 -6.24 9.20 0.91
N ARG A 239 -7.34 9.89 1.14
CA ARG A 239 -8.52 9.90 0.25
C ARG A 239 -8.19 10.41 -1.16
N ALA A 240 -7.25 11.34 -1.28
CA ALA A 240 -6.80 11.86 -2.57
C ALA A 240 -6.10 10.82 -3.47
N ASN A 241 -5.69 9.69 -2.89
CA ASN A 241 -5.01 8.62 -3.62
C ASN A 241 -5.98 7.54 -4.12
N PHE A 242 -7.29 7.70 -3.85
CA PHE A 242 -8.32 6.84 -4.39
C PHE A 242 -8.82 7.35 -5.74
N LEU A 243 -9.00 6.42 -6.66
CA LEU A 243 -9.61 6.65 -7.97
C LEU A 243 -10.75 5.65 -8.14
N LEU A 244 -11.79 6.09 -8.81
CA LEU A 244 -12.88 5.23 -9.26
C LEU A 244 -12.87 5.28 -10.78
N LEU A 245 -12.61 4.17 -11.42
CA LEU A 245 -12.43 4.07 -12.87
C LEU A 245 -13.40 3.05 -13.45
N PRO A 246 -13.80 3.19 -14.71
CA PRO A 246 -14.45 2.12 -15.44
C PRO A 246 -13.57 0.85 -15.44
N ASP A 247 -14.19 -0.32 -15.44
CA ASP A 247 -13.47 -1.60 -15.33
C ASP A 247 -12.62 -1.91 -16.57
N ASP A 248 -12.99 -1.35 -17.72
CA ASP A 248 -12.33 -1.49 -19.02
C ASP A 248 -11.12 -0.56 -19.21
N VAL A 249 -10.91 0.42 -18.33
CA VAL A 249 -9.79 1.37 -18.43
C VAL A 249 -8.57 0.83 -17.69
N ASP A 250 -7.60 0.29 -18.42
CA ASP A 250 -6.26 0.03 -17.90
C ASP A 250 -5.37 1.25 -18.06
N LEU A 251 -4.80 1.71 -16.96
CA LEU A 251 -3.92 2.89 -16.95
C LEU A 251 -2.53 2.63 -17.54
N ASP A 252 -2.21 1.40 -17.87
CA ASP A 252 -0.92 1.02 -18.45
C ASP A 252 -1.12 -0.06 -19.52
N ASP A 253 -0.70 0.26 -20.74
CA ASP A 253 -0.76 -0.58 -21.94
C ASP A 253 0.20 -1.81 -21.90
N SER A 254 0.83 -2.06 -20.75
CA SER A 254 1.68 -3.23 -20.57
C SER A 254 0.87 -4.42 -20.04
N ALA A 255 0.22 -5.03 -20.98
CA ALA A 255 -0.55 -6.25 -20.92
C ALA A 255 -0.07 -7.32 -19.91
N ILE A 256 -0.86 -7.50 -18.86
CA ILE A 256 -1.07 -8.83 -18.30
C ILE A 256 -2.53 -9.17 -18.62
N PRO A 257 -2.83 -10.28 -19.35
CA PRO A 257 -4.21 -10.64 -19.64
C PRO A 257 -4.95 -10.80 -18.34
N ALA A 258 -6.01 -10.02 -18.19
CA ALA A 258 -6.92 -10.10 -17.09
C ALA A 258 -7.62 -11.48 -17.11
N GLU A 259 -7.04 -12.46 -16.45
CA GLU A 259 -7.87 -13.50 -15.87
C GLU A 259 -8.77 -12.81 -14.86
N THR A 260 -10.05 -12.78 -15.14
CA THR A 260 -11.15 -12.31 -14.29
C THR A 260 -11.20 -13.12 -13.00
N VAL A 261 -10.25 -12.91 -12.16
CA VAL A 261 -10.30 -13.37 -10.77
C VAL A 261 -10.83 -12.21 -9.96
N LEU A 262 -12.01 -12.37 -9.37
CA LEU A 262 -12.53 -11.56 -8.29
C LEU A 262 -11.44 -11.44 -7.22
N GLY A 263 -10.57 -10.44 -7.33
CA GLY A 263 -9.44 -10.29 -6.44
C GLY A 263 -8.80 -8.92 -6.54
N THR A 264 -8.26 -8.48 -5.43
CA THR A 264 -7.47 -7.25 -5.35
C THR A 264 -6.10 -7.51 -5.99
N HIS A 265 -5.78 -6.78 -7.02
CA HIS A 265 -4.48 -6.82 -7.67
C HIS A 265 -3.57 -5.73 -7.11
N ALA A 266 -2.26 -5.97 -7.12
CA ALA A 266 -1.25 -4.97 -6.81
C ALA A 266 -0.22 -4.98 -7.93
N THR A 267 -0.02 -3.85 -8.56
CA THR A 267 0.95 -3.64 -9.63
C THR A 267 1.92 -2.53 -9.27
N MET A 268 3.09 -2.50 -9.88
CA MET A 268 4.05 -1.43 -9.70
C MET A 268 4.28 -0.76 -11.05
N SER A 269 3.87 0.50 -11.16
CA SER A 269 3.98 1.30 -12.38
C SER A 269 4.52 2.69 -12.07
N GLY A 270 5.52 3.15 -12.84
CA GLY A 270 6.03 4.52 -12.78
C GLY A 270 6.47 5.02 -11.39
N GLY A 271 6.91 4.13 -10.49
CA GLY A 271 7.27 4.49 -9.11
C GLY A 271 6.09 4.55 -8.14
N TRP A 272 4.92 4.05 -8.54
CA TRP A 272 3.73 3.89 -7.73
C TRP A 272 3.40 2.41 -7.52
N VAL A 273 2.93 2.08 -6.33
CA VAL A 273 2.29 0.81 -6.03
C VAL A 273 0.78 1.04 -6.14
N GLU A 274 0.15 0.36 -7.07
CA GLU A 274 -1.25 0.50 -7.40
C GLU A 274 -2.01 -0.75 -6.94
N PHE A 275 -3.05 -0.53 -6.16
CA PHE A 275 -3.97 -1.57 -5.74
C PHE A 275 -5.29 -1.34 -6.46
N SER A 276 -5.83 -2.36 -7.09
CA SER A 276 -7.14 -2.30 -7.76
C SER A 276 -8.05 -3.42 -7.28
N ALA A 277 -9.33 -3.11 -7.16
CA ALA A 277 -10.39 -4.06 -6.84
C ALA A 277 -11.61 -3.76 -7.70
N ALA A 278 -12.04 -4.71 -8.52
CA ALA A 278 -13.25 -4.59 -9.32
C ALA A 278 -14.50 -4.72 -8.44
N LEU A 279 -15.58 -4.02 -8.82
CA LEU A 279 -16.88 -4.16 -8.19
C LEU A 279 -17.70 -5.24 -8.93
N PRO A 280 -18.25 -6.25 -8.22
CA PRO A 280 -18.90 -7.40 -8.88
C PRO A 280 -20.11 -7.07 -9.76
N ASN A 281 -20.91 -6.06 -9.36
CA ASN A 281 -22.17 -5.72 -10.01
C ASN A 281 -22.16 -4.30 -10.62
N ALA A 282 -21.01 -3.67 -10.74
CA ALA A 282 -20.87 -2.38 -11.39
C ALA A 282 -19.66 -2.40 -12.31
N PRO A 283 -19.72 -1.78 -13.50
CA PRO A 283 -18.59 -1.71 -14.42
C PRO A 283 -17.55 -0.71 -13.92
N LEU A 284 -17.10 -0.88 -12.67
CA LEU A 284 -16.22 0.02 -11.96
C LEU A 284 -15.15 -0.76 -11.21
N LYS A 285 -13.96 -0.19 -11.12
CA LYS A 285 -12.90 -0.62 -10.23
C LYS A 285 -12.46 0.52 -9.31
N VAL A 286 -12.21 0.18 -8.04
CA VAL A 286 -11.58 1.08 -7.08
C VAL A 286 -10.10 0.89 -7.17
N MET A 287 -9.36 1.99 -7.33
CA MET A 287 -7.91 1.98 -7.34
C MET A 287 -7.37 2.84 -6.20
N TYR A 288 -6.33 2.34 -5.54
CA TYR A 288 -5.58 3.07 -4.51
C TYR A 288 -4.10 3.10 -4.88
N ARG A 289 -3.51 4.30 -4.94
CA ARG A 289 -2.11 4.52 -5.32
C ARG A 289 -1.27 4.94 -4.13
N VAL A 290 -0.10 4.33 -3.99
CA VAL A 290 0.89 4.71 -2.98
C VAL A 290 2.23 4.90 -3.67
N SER A 291 2.91 6.03 -3.42
CA SER A 291 4.26 6.23 -3.92
C SER A 291 5.21 5.19 -3.32
N ALA A 292 5.99 4.52 -4.16
CA ALA A 292 6.99 3.54 -3.73
C ALA A 292 8.04 4.17 -2.80
N ILE A 293 8.37 5.45 -3.00
CA ILE A 293 9.28 6.21 -2.13
C ILE A 293 8.66 6.39 -0.74
N ASN A 294 7.39 6.79 -0.66
CA ASN A 294 6.71 6.95 0.62
C ASN A 294 6.59 5.61 1.34
N LEU A 295 6.31 4.53 0.61
CA LEU A 295 6.31 3.17 1.15
C LEU A 295 7.68 2.81 1.75
N ALA A 296 8.78 3.09 1.03
CA ALA A 296 10.12 2.83 1.51
C ALA A 296 10.45 3.66 2.76
N ILE A 297 10.05 4.93 2.79
CA ILE A 297 10.23 5.81 3.96
C ILE A 297 9.43 5.28 5.16
N ASP A 298 8.19 4.88 4.97
CA ASP A 298 7.34 4.34 6.04
C ASP A 298 7.91 3.02 6.57
N LEU A 299 8.42 2.16 5.69
CA LEU A 299 9.08 0.91 6.06
C LEU A 299 10.34 1.18 6.89
N LEU A 300 11.18 2.12 6.47
CA LEU A 300 12.35 2.53 7.22
C LEU A 300 11.99 3.13 8.58
N ARG A 301 11.00 4.01 8.61
CA ARG A 301 10.56 4.70 9.83
C ARG A 301 9.97 3.72 10.85
N ASN A 302 9.12 2.81 10.40
CA ASN A 302 8.47 1.84 11.28
C ASN A 302 9.46 0.80 11.83
N ASN A 303 10.57 0.54 11.12
CA ASN A 303 11.56 -0.45 11.48
C ASN A 303 12.91 0.16 11.88
N ILE A 304 12.95 1.45 12.23
CA ILE A 304 14.21 2.18 12.53
C ILE A 304 15.02 1.51 13.63
N TRP A 305 14.38 0.99 14.68
CA TRP A 305 15.04 0.29 15.76
C TRP A 305 15.69 -1.02 15.30
N LEU A 306 15.00 -1.78 14.47
CA LEU A 306 15.50 -3.04 13.93
C LEU A 306 16.72 -2.77 13.02
N ILE A 307 16.64 -1.74 12.19
CA ILE A 307 17.76 -1.30 11.33
C ILE A 307 18.93 -0.84 12.18
N ALA A 308 18.68 -0.02 13.20
CA ALA A 308 19.72 0.49 14.10
C ALA A 308 20.44 -0.65 14.85
N VAL A 309 19.70 -1.63 15.38
CA VAL A 309 20.27 -2.81 16.05
C VAL A 309 21.12 -3.63 15.07
N ASN A 310 20.65 -3.86 13.84
CA ASN A 310 21.41 -4.61 12.84
C ASN A 310 22.68 -3.88 12.41
N LEU A 311 22.64 -2.55 12.22
CA LEU A 311 23.82 -1.75 11.93
C LEU A 311 24.82 -1.77 13.09
N LEU A 312 24.34 -1.74 14.33
CA LEU A 312 25.19 -1.87 15.53
C LEU A 312 25.87 -3.25 15.57
N LEU A 313 25.12 -4.32 15.31
CA LEU A 313 25.67 -5.69 15.26
C LEU A 313 26.73 -5.83 14.16
N LEU A 314 26.48 -5.25 12.98
CA LEU A 314 27.48 -5.21 11.90
C LEU A 314 28.73 -4.44 12.31
N ALA A 315 28.56 -3.27 12.92
CA ALA A 315 29.70 -2.46 13.39
C ALA A 315 30.49 -3.20 14.47
N LEU A 316 29.84 -3.81 15.45
CA LEU A 316 30.48 -4.61 16.48
C LEU A 316 31.22 -5.83 15.89
N SER A 317 30.61 -6.49 14.89
CA SER A 317 31.24 -7.61 14.19
C SER A 317 32.52 -7.16 13.47
N MET A 318 32.47 -6.06 12.73
CA MET A 318 33.66 -5.50 12.06
C MET A 318 34.74 -5.09 13.07
N LEU A 319 34.36 -4.47 14.16
CA LEU A 319 35.24 -4.06 15.22
C LEU A 319 35.92 -5.29 15.87
N SER A 320 35.17 -6.34 16.14
CA SER A 320 35.68 -7.62 16.67
C SER A 320 36.68 -8.25 15.73
N ILE A 321 36.42 -8.29 14.41
CA ILE A 321 37.38 -8.79 13.41
C ILE A 321 38.66 -7.98 13.46
N TYR A 322 38.55 -6.65 13.50
CA TYR A 322 39.73 -5.75 13.56
C TYR A 322 40.55 -6.01 14.81
N PHE A 323 39.96 -6.11 16.01
CA PHE A 323 40.65 -6.38 17.25
C PHE A 323 41.30 -7.76 17.29
N ILE A 324 40.57 -8.82 16.88
CA ILE A 324 41.12 -10.18 16.81
C ILE A 324 42.30 -10.24 15.85
N ARG A 325 42.18 -9.61 14.67
CA ARG A 325 43.27 -9.58 13.70
C ARG A 325 44.49 -8.85 14.23
N ARG A 326 44.29 -7.70 14.91
CA ARG A 326 45.37 -6.88 15.45
C ARG A 326 46.07 -7.53 16.66
N GLN A 327 45.29 -8.10 17.57
CA GLN A 327 45.77 -8.51 18.89
C GLN A 327 46.24 -9.96 18.93
N TYR A 328 45.67 -10.84 18.10
CA TYR A 328 45.99 -12.28 18.13
C TYR A 328 46.61 -12.78 16.82
N ILE A 329 46.04 -12.43 15.68
CA ILE A 329 46.45 -13.01 14.39
C ILE A 329 47.83 -12.46 13.98
N ARG A 330 48.00 -11.16 13.89
CA ARG A 330 49.27 -10.55 13.49
C ARG A 330 50.48 -10.95 14.39
N PRO A 331 50.35 -10.91 15.72
CA PRO A 331 51.45 -11.39 16.57
C PRO A 331 51.77 -12.87 16.38
N SER A 332 50.72 -13.73 16.21
CA SER A 332 50.97 -15.16 15.99
C SER A 332 51.58 -15.47 14.62
N GLU A 333 51.21 -14.74 13.58
CA GLU A 333 51.85 -14.84 12.26
C GLU A 333 53.31 -14.39 12.31
N ASN A 334 53.61 -13.30 13.00
CA ASN A 334 54.99 -12.81 13.18
C ASN A 334 55.83 -13.80 13.98
N MET A 335 55.32 -14.36 15.07
CA MET A 335 56.02 -15.40 15.84
C MET A 335 56.23 -16.66 15.01
N ALA A 336 55.29 -17.06 14.17
CA ALA A 336 55.46 -18.22 13.30
C ALA A 336 56.58 -18.00 12.27
N VAL A 337 56.62 -16.82 11.64
CA VAL A 337 57.71 -16.44 10.70
C VAL A 337 59.06 -16.37 11.41
N GLU A 338 59.11 -15.79 12.60
CA GLU A 338 60.33 -15.70 13.40
C GLU A 338 60.84 -17.09 13.80
N LEU A 339 59.94 -17.98 14.22
CA LEU A 339 60.27 -19.36 14.57
C LEU A 339 60.77 -20.17 13.32
N GLU A 340 60.16 -19.94 12.16
CA GLU A 340 60.64 -20.56 10.91
C GLU A 340 62.01 -20.04 10.52
N ALA A 341 62.25 -18.74 10.63
CA ALA A 341 63.53 -18.13 10.37
C ALA A 341 64.63 -18.68 11.32
N GLU A 342 64.30 -18.77 12.63
CA GLU A 342 65.20 -19.33 13.63
C GLU A 342 65.49 -20.82 13.36
N ARG A 343 64.51 -21.61 12.97
CA ARG A 343 64.67 -23.01 12.57
C ARG A 343 65.56 -23.15 11.33
N ALA A 344 65.33 -22.30 10.30
CA ALA A 344 66.14 -22.31 9.09
C ALA A 344 67.57 -21.94 9.40
N LEU A 345 67.83 -20.91 10.24
CA LEU A 345 69.17 -20.49 10.69
C LEU A 345 69.86 -21.64 11.48
N ASN A 346 69.11 -22.24 12.42
CA ASN A 346 69.66 -23.36 13.21
C ASN A 346 70.00 -24.54 12.31
N GLN A 347 69.22 -24.81 11.31
CA GLN A 347 69.42 -25.90 10.37
C GLN A 347 70.66 -25.60 9.44
N GLU A 348 70.86 -24.35 9.05
CA GLU A 348 71.98 -23.91 8.28
C GLU A 348 73.28 -23.97 9.11
N ILE A 349 73.24 -23.48 10.37
CA ILE A 349 74.34 -23.60 11.32
C ILE A 349 74.70 -25.08 11.50
N VAL A 350 73.75 -25.94 11.80
CA VAL A 350 73.98 -27.38 11.99
C VAL A 350 74.55 -28.03 10.74
N SER A 351 74.09 -27.63 9.55
CA SER A 351 74.58 -28.19 8.28
C SER A 351 76.03 -27.70 7.91
N SER A 352 76.39 -26.49 8.33
CA SER A 352 77.69 -25.87 8.02
C SER A 352 78.80 -26.22 9.02
N LEU A 353 78.49 -26.86 10.14
CA LEU A 353 79.49 -27.29 11.12
C LEU A 353 80.47 -28.29 10.49
N PRO A 354 81.81 -28.07 10.68
CA PRO A 354 82.84 -28.96 10.13
C PRO A 354 82.98 -30.30 10.87
N SER A 355 82.16 -30.51 11.92
CA SER A 355 82.08 -31.74 12.72
C SER A 355 80.79 -32.43 12.61
N GLY A 356 80.77 -33.76 12.64
CA GLY A 356 79.54 -34.55 12.68
C GLY A 356 78.69 -34.31 13.94
N LEU A 357 77.50 -33.73 13.80
CA LEU A 357 76.56 -33.50 14.91
C LEU A 357 75.37 -34.51 14.82
N LEU A 358 75.12 -35.22 15.91
CA LEU A 358 74.01 -36.15 16.05
C LEU A 358 73.35 -35.87 17.37
N VAL A 359 72.06 -35.60 17.30
CA VAL A 359 71.19 -35.47 18.47
C VAL A 359 70.32 -36.74 18.57
N TYR A 360 70.47 -37.47 19.64
CA TYR A 360 69.77 -38.74 19.86
C TYR A 360 68.84 -38.67 21.07
N SER A 361 67.59 -39.14 20.91
CA SER A 361 66.63 -39.24 22.00
C SER A 361 66.72 -40.60 22.66
N PHE A 362 67.27 -40.64 23.86
CA PHE A 362 67.32 -41.89 24.66
C PHE A 362 65.89 -42.35 25.08
N ALA A 363 64.95 -41.45 25.26
CA ALA A 363 63.57 -41.78 25.65
C ALA A 363 62.80 -42.52 24.54
N ASN A 364 63.02 -42.16 23.29
CA ASN A 364 62.33 -42.75 22.14
C ASN A 364 63.20 -43.65 21.28
N ASN A 365 64.47 -43.78 21.65
CA ASN A 365 65.47 -44.54 20.91
C ASN A 365 65.59 -44.17 19.43
N THR A 366 65.49 -42.85 19.12
CA THR A 366 65.47 -42.32 17.77
C THR A 366 66.45 -41.14 17.60
N VAL A 367 67.00 -40.99 16.42
CA VAL A 367 67.82 -39.80 16.04
C VAL A 367 66.81 -38.66 15.76
N ILE A 368 66.95 -37.57 16.52
CA ILE A 368 66.11 -36.35 16.37
C ILE A 368 66.65 -35.46 15.24
N ALA A 369 67.98 -35.29 15.15
CA ALA A 369 68.58 -34.46 14.14
C ALA A 369 70.02 -34.96 13.86
N SER A 370 70.49 -34.87 12.62
CA SER A 370 71.80 -35.18 12.18
C SER A 370 72.26 -34.18 11.11
N ASN A 371 73.56 -33.86 11.04
CA ASN A 371 74.06 -33.10 9.91
C ASN A 371 74.65 -34.06 8.84
N LYS A 372 74.94 -33.56 7.63
CA LYS A 372 75.45 -34.36 6.52
C LYS A 372 76.70 -35.14 6.87
N ILE A 373 77.61 -34.57 7.68
CA ILE A 373 78.84 -35.20 8.11
C ILE A 373 78.55 -36.37 9.05
N ALA A 374 77.63 -36.19 10.01
CA ALA A 374 77.22 -37.28 10.88
C ALA A 374 76.46 -38.44 10.10
N GLU A 375 75.65 -38.09 9.13
CA GLU A 375 75.00 -39.09 8.26
C GLU A 375 75.99 -39.95 7.48
N HIS A 376 77.06 -39.36 7.00
CA HIS A 376 78.13 -40.12 6.33
C HIS A 376 78.94 -41.01 7.30
N LEU A 377 79.00 -40.68 8.56
CA LEU A 377 79.65 -41.47 9.59
C LEU A 377 78.74 -42.51 10.27
N LEU A 378 77.46 -42.32 10.23
CA LEU A 378 76.48 -43.21 10.84
C LEU A 378 76.60 -44.71 10.38
N PRO A 379 76.88 -45.03 9.11
CA PRO A 379 77.06 -46.43 8.71
C PRO A 379 78.27 -47.09 9.35
N HIS A 380 79.18 -46.33 9.81
CA HIS A 380 80.43 -46.79 10.46
C HIS A 380 80.29 -46.83 12.01
N LEU A 381 79.30 -46.18 12.59
CA LEU A 381 78.99 -46.19 14.02
C LEU A 381 77.87 -47.20 14.32
N SER A 382 78.19 -48.33 14.89
CA SER A 382 77.17 -49.21 15.38
C SER A 382 76.35 -48.55 16.49
N LEU A 383 75.06 -48.18 16.26
CA LEU A 383 74.15 -47.51 17.20
C LEU A 383 74.06 -48.22 18.55
N GLN A 384 74.41 -49.53 18.62
CA GLN A 384 74.47 -50.29 19.89
C GLN A 384 75.63 -49.86 20.76
N LYS A 385 76.76 -49.27 20.26
CA LYS A 385 77.86 -48.76 21.09
C LYS A 385 77.60 -47.38 21.68
N ILE A 386 76.68 -46.59 21.08
CA ILE A 386 76.32 -45.25 21.58
C ILE A 386 75.46 -45.36 22.83
N ALA A 387 74.57 -46.34 22.90
CA ALA A 387 73.69 -46.62 24.03
C ALA A 387 74.47 -47.11 25.29
N HIS A 388 75.75 -47.51 25.16
CA HIS A 388 76.56 -47.97 26.27
C HIS A 388 77.47 -46.89 26.85
N ILE A 389 77.52 -45.70 26.26
CA ILE A 389 78.46 -44.58 26.70
C ILE A 389 77.65 -43.53 27.50
N ALA A 390 76.32 -43.58 27.52
CA ALA A 390 75.46 -42.76 28.34
C ALA A 390 74.91 -43.64 29.49
#